data_a556d0d0db4ea25c56a5f16424f310e9
#
_entry.id   a556d0d0db4ea25c56a5f16424f310e9
#
_cell.length_a   1.000
_cell.length_b   1.000
_cell.length_c   1.000
_cell.angle_alpha   90.00
_cell.angle_beta   90.00
_cell.angle_gamma   90.00
#
_symmetry.space_group_name_H-M   'P 1'
#
loop_
_entity.id
_entity.type
_entity.pdbx_description
1 polymer ?
#
loop_
_entity_poly.entity_id
_entity_poly.type
_entity_poly.pdbx_seq_one_letter_code
_entity_poly.pdbx_strand_id
1 'polypeptide(L)'
;MSIRPILEKNISTPVIEGAGVRLNRAFGFGNTSQFDPFLLLDDFRNDNQIDYEKGFPWHPHRGIETITYILKGSVEHKDSLGNSGELNDGDIQWMTAGSGILHQEMPKGNINGQMHGFQLWANLPSDLKMTNPNYQDVKGDEIKTIKDDDETIIKIIIGNYKGYKSPIKEVASKPQYLDIYVPPNTVKIIPMSTYDNCFAYVFEG
;
A
#
# COMPACT_ATOMS: atom_id res chain seq x y z
N MET A 1 -10.58 -27.25 -7.75
CA MET A 1 -10.16 -25.86 -7.54
C MET A 1 -10.86 -25.01 -8.57
N SER A 2 -11.65 -24.01 -8.20
CA SER A 2 -12.31 -23.12 -9.15
C SER A 2 -11.48 -21.84 -9.28
N ILE A 3 -11.39 -21.30 -10.50
CA ILE A 3 -10.74 -20.01 -10.75
C ILE A 3 -11.79 -18.92 -10.57
N ARG A 4 -11.48 -17.89 -9.79
CA ARG A 4 -12.36 -16.74 -9.61
C ARG A 4 -12.40 -15.91 -10.91
N PRO A 5 -13.58 -15.59 -11.46
CA PRO A 5 -13.68 -14.74 -12.64
C PRO A 5 -13.27 -13.30 -12.33
N ILE A 6 -12.76 -12.60 -13.34
CA ILE A 6 -12.59 -11.15 -13.27
C ILE A 6 -13.98 -10.52 -13.41
N LEU A 7 -14.42 -9.81 -12.40
CA LEU A 7 -15.73 -9.14 -12.39
C LEU A 7 -15.67 -7.78 -13.11
N GLU A 8 -14.56 -7.05 -12.95
CA GLU A 8 -14.38 -5.72 -13.50
C GLU A 8 -12.92 -5.47 -13.83
N LYS A 9 -12.65 -4.68 -14.87
CA LYS A 9 -11.34 -4.16 -15.22
C LYS A 9 -11.42 -2.65 -15.28
N ASN A 10 -10.59 -1.99 -14.49
CA ASN A 10 -10.48 -0.54 -14.43
C ASN A 10 -9.07 -0.11 -14.81
N ILE A 11 -8.95 1.08 -15.39
CA ILE A 11 -7.67 1.77 -15.59
C ILE A 11 -7.56 2.83 -14.52
N SER A 12 -6.41 2.92 -13.88
CA SER A 12 -6.15 3.99 -12.91
C SER A 12 -6.27 5.37 -13.55
N THR A 13 -6.80 6.32 -12.81
CA THR A 13 -7.04 7.69 -13.30
C THR A 13 -6.04 8.66 -12.69
N PRO A 14 -5.46 9.57 -13.50
CA PRO A 14 -4.63 10.64 -12.96
C PRO A 14 -5.43 11.53 -12.01
N VAL A 15 -4.87 11.81 -10.84
CA VAL A 15 -5.41 12.74 -9.85
C VAL A 15 -4.29 13.62 -9.29
N ILE A 16 -4.67 14.73 -8.68
CA ILE A 16 -3.75 15.63 -7.97
C ILE A 16 -4.19 15.65 -6.51
N GLU A 17 -3.28 15.32 -5.60
CA GLU A 17 -3.51 15.27 -4.17
C GLU A 17 -2.45 16.06 -3.40
N GLY A 18 -2.63 16.17 -2.08
CA GLY A 18 -1.69 16.89 -1.23
C GLY A 18 -1.47 18.34 -1.68
N ALA A 19 -0.24 18.79 -1.73
CA ALA A 19 0.12 20.14 -2.19
C ALA A 19 0.41 20.20 -3.70
N GLY A 20 -0.14 19.27 -4.48
CA GLY A 20 0.04 19.22 -5.93
C GLY A 20 0.78 17.98 -6.41
N VAL A 21 0.75 16.90 -5.66
CA VAL A 21 1.32 15.59 -6.04
C VAL A 21 0.45 14.97 -7.13
N ARG A 22 1.06 14.68 -8.27
CA ARG A 22 0.43 13.95 -9.38
C ARG A 22 0.62 12.46 -9.16
N LEU A 23 -0.49 11.72 -9.16
CA LEU A 23 -0.50 10.27 -8.95
C LEU A 23 -1.61 9.61 -9.77
N ASN A 24 -1.65 8.28 -9.80
CA ASN A 24 -2.70 7.51 -10.46
C ASN A 24 -3.53 6.77 -9.40
N ARG A 25 -4.83 7.04 -9.37
CA ARG A 25 -5.77 6.37 -8.46
C ARG A 25 -6.37 5.15 -9.11
N ALA A 26 -6.13 3.96 -8.54
CA ALA A 26 -6.69 2.71 -9.02
C ALA A 26 -8.17 2.56 -8.63
N PHE A 27 -8.50 2.90 -7.39
CA PHE A 27 -9.88 3.02 -6.88
C PHE A 27 -9.91 3.97 -5.67
N GLY A 28 -11.10 4.47 -5.33
CA GLY A 28 -11.26 5.43 -4.23
C GLY A 28 -12.72 5.68 -3.88
N PHE A 29 -13.01 6.89 -3.44
CA PHE A 29 -14.27 7.27 -2.77
C PHE A 29 -15.59 7.01 -3.54
N GLY A 30 -15.55 6.72 -4.83
CA GLY A 30 -16.76 6.44 -5.63
C GLY A 30 -17.21 4.98 -5.62
N ASN A 31 -16.35 4.03 -5.25
CA ASN A 31 -16.58 2.59 -5.37
C ASN A 31 -16.05 1.75 -4.20
N THR A 32 -15.97 2.35 -3.01
CA THR A 32 -15.45 1.69 -1.79
C THR A 32 -16.21 0.43 -1.41
N SER A 33 -17.51 0.33 -1.71
CA SER A 33 -18.29 -0.87 -1.41
C SER A 33 -17.83 -2.14 -2.17
N GLN A 34 -17.18 -1.96 -3.32
CA GLN A 34 -16.63 -3.06 -4.13
C GLN A 34 -15.31 -3.60 -3.56
N PHE A 35 -14.58 -2.74 -2.83
CA PHE A 35 -13.24 -3.01 -2.34
C PHE A 35 -13.16 -3.15 -0.82
N ASP A 36 -14.31 -3.12 -0.12
CA ASP A 36 -14.34 -3.23 1.36
C ASP A 36 -13.45 -4.39 1.85
N PRO A 37 -12.57 -4.19 2.84
CA PRO A 37 -12.40 -3.01 3.68
C PRO A 37 -11.47 -1.92 3.10
N PHE A 38 -11.04 -2.03 1.84
CA PHE A 38 -10.13 -1.05 1.25
C PHE A 38 -10.91 0.17 0.73
N LEU A 39 -10.38 1.35 0.99
CA LEU A 39 -11.01 2.63 0.69
C LEU A 39 -10.40 3.35 -0.50
N LEU A 40 -9.10 3.10 -0.75
CA LEU A 40 -8.34 3.81 -1.77
C LEU A 40 -7.05 3.05 -2.06
N LEU A 41 -6.63 3.06 -3.34
CA LEU A 41 -5.28 2.68 -3.77
C LEU A 41 -4.75 3.72 -4.73
N ASP A 42 -3.68 4.38 -4.34
CA ASP A 42 -2.93 5.35 -5.14
C ASP A 42 -1.54 4.81 -5.50
N ASP A 43 -1.18 4.92 -6.78
CA ASP A 43 0.17 4.74 -7.31
C ASP A 43 0.76 6.14 -7.53
N PHE A 44 1.69 6.55 -6.65
CA PHE A 44 2.34 7.86 -6.73
C PHE A 44 3.67 7.82 -7.49
N ARG A 45 3.75 6.95 -8.50
CA ARG A 45 4.88 6.91 -9.42
C ARG A 45 5.04 8.21 -10.19
N ASN A 46 6.25 8.78 -10.15
CA ASN A 46 6.59 9.95 -10.93
C ASN A 46 8.12 10.05 -11.13
N ASP A 47 8.52 10.43 -12.34
CA ASP A 47 9.94 10.66 -12.69
C ASP A 47 10.26 12.17 -12.73
N ASN A 48 9.30 13.05 -12.47
CA ASN A 48 9.45 14.48 -12.44
C ASN A 48 9.29 15.03 -11.03
N GLN A 49 10.36 15.45 -10.40
CA GLN A 49 10.41 15.93 -9.02
C GLN A 49 9.40 17.05 -8.73
N ILE A 50 9.19 17.97 -9.66
CA ILE A 50 8.24 19.10 -9.51
C ILE A 50 6.80 18.61 -9.25
N ASP A 51 6.46 17.43 -9.76
CA ASP A 51 5.11 16.87 -9.67
C ASP A 51 4.84 16.13 -8.35
N TYR A 52 5.86 15.93 -7.46
CA TYR A 52 5.67 15.25 -6.19
C TYR A 52 6.37 15.89 -4.98
N GLU A 53 7.41 16.73 -5.16
CA GLU A 53 8.26 17.25 -4.07
C GLU A 53 7.53 18.06 -3.00
N LYS A 54 6.38 18.66 -3.34
CA LYS A 54 5.56 19.42 -2.39
C LYS A 54 4.85 18.52 -1.38
N GLY A 55 4.75 17.24 -1.68
CA GLY A 55 4.27 16.19 -0.80
C GLY A 55 2.86 16.39 -0.25
N PHE A 56 2.67 15.79 0.90
CA PHE A 56 1.43 15.84 1.66
C PHE A 56 1.70 16.55 2.99
N PRO A 57 1.56 17.91 3.04
CA PRO A 57 1.72 18.68 4.27
C PRO A 57 0.74 18.22 5.34
N TRP A 58 0.90 18.72 6.57
CA TRP A 58 0.10 18.34 7.73
C TRP A 58 -1.39 18.15 7.42
N HIS A 59 -1.87 16.94 7.55
CA HIS A 59 -3.26 16.54 7.31
C HIS A 59 -3.72 15.48 8.31
N PRO A 60 -5.04 15.38 8.58
CA PRO A 60 -5.58 14.42 9.55
C PRO A 60 -6.02 13.11 8.93
N HIS A 61 -5.90 12.02 9.70
CA HIS A 61 -6.62 10.76 9.47
C HIS A 61 -7.35 10.34 10.74
N ARG A 62 -8.48 9.64 10.57
CA ARG A 62 -9.26 9.08 11.67
C ARG A 62 -10.06 7.87 11.21
N GLY A 63 -10.10 6.83 12.04
CA GLY A 63 -10.93 5.65 11.84
C GLY A 63 -10.54 4.78 10.66
N ILE A 64 -9.32 4.91 10.18
CA ILE A 64 -8.75 4.15 9.07
C ILE A 64 -7.32 3.70 9.38
N GLU A 65 -6.81 2.85 8.53
CA GLU A 65 -5.39 2.49 8.45
C GLU A 65 -4.86 2.91 7.09
N THR A 66 -3.61 3.37 7.04
CA THR A 66 -2.91 3.71 5.80
C THR A 66 -1.66 2.87 5.68
N ILE A 67 -1.39 2.40 4.45
CA ILE A 67 -0.25 1.56 4.16
C ILE A 67 0.54 2.21 3.04
N THR A 68 1.76 2.62 3.36
CA THR A 68 2.72 3.16 2.40
C THR A 68 3.74 2.08 2.06
N TYR A 69 3.91 1.76 0.78
CA TYR A 69 4.93 0.83 0.29
C TYR A 69 5.79 1.53 -0.75
N ILE A 70 7.09 1.64 -0.52
CA ILE A 70 8.03 2.35 -1.37
C ILE A 70 8.76 1.34 -2.28
N LEU A 71 8.77 1.60 -3.58
CA LEU A 71 9.55 0.84 -4.56
C LEU A 71 10.81 1.58 -4.99
N LYS A 72 10.74 2.92 -5.12
CA LYS A 72 11.88 3.79 -5.48
C LYS A 72 11.76 5.14 -4.81
N GLY A 73 12.87 5.69 -4.35
CA GLY A 73 12.94 6.96 -3.66
C GLY A 73 12.70 6.81 -2.16
N SER A 74 12.39 7.89 -1.48
CA SER A 74 12.06 7.85 -0.06
C SER A 74 10.92 8.80 0.30
N VAL A 75 10.31 8.57 1.48
CA VAL A 75 9.29 9.44 2.05
C VAL A 75 9.66 9.72 3.50
N GLU A 76 9.91 10.99 3.81
CA GLU A 76 10.00 11.44 5.21
C GLU A 76 8.61 11.62 5.78
N HIS A 77 8.38 11.12 6.98
CA HIS A 77 7.12 11.31 7.69
C HIS A 77 7.34 11.91 9.08
N LYS A 78 6.36 12.67 9.55
CA LYS A 78 6.27 13.21 10.93
C LYS A 78 4.83 13.26 11.37
N ASP A 79 4.58 13.09 12.66
CA ASP A 79 3.22 13.12 13.21
C ASP A 79 3.08 14.00 14.44
N SER A 80 1.82 14.19 14.87
CA SER A 80 1.44 14.99 16.03
C SER A 80 1.75 14.32 17.39
N LEU A 81 2.18 13.07 17.39
CA LEU A 81 2.57 12.32 18.60
C LEU A 81 4.08 12.40 18.85
N GLY A 82 4.83 13.03 17.94
CA GLY A 82 6.27 13.19 18.04
C GLY A 82 7.06 12.10 17.32
N ASN A 83 6.42 11.22 16.57
CA ASN A 83 7.11 10.25 15.72
C ASN A 83 7.61 10.91 14.45
N SER A 84 8.77 10.46 13.98
CA SER A 84 9.34 10.84 12.71
C SER A 84 10.22 9.71 12.17
N GLY A 85 10.28 9.58 10.85
CA GLY A 85 11.09 8.57 10.19
C GLY A 85 11.23 8.82 8.71
N GLU A 86 11.92 7.90 8.05
CA GLU A 86 12.09 7.87 6.62
C GLU A 86 11.90 6.43 6.11
N LEU A 87 11.04 6.29 5.12
CA LEU A 87 10.84 5.06 4.36
C LEU A 87 11.69 5.14 3.10
N ASN A 88 12.46 4.10 2.82
CA ASN A 88 13.34 3.99 1.66
C ASN A 88 12.87 2.87 0.71
N ASP A 89 13.61 2.64 -0.36
CA ASP A 89 13.34 1.56 -1.32
C ASP A 89 13.07 0.22 -0.63
N GLY A 90 11.89 -0.33 -0.86
CA GLY A 90 11.43 -1.59 -0.29
C GLY A 90 10.73 -1.48 1.06
N ASP A 91 10.83 -0.35 1.76
CA ASP A 91 10.24 -0.17 3.09
C ASP A 91 8.70 -0.07 3.04
N ILE A 92 8.08 -0.46 4.15
CA ILE A 92 6.64 -0.36 4.36
C ILE A 92 6.37 0.35 5.67
N GLN A 93 5.36 1.22 5.68
CA GLN A 93 4.76 1.74 6.89
C GLN A 93 3.29 1.36 6.94
N TRP A 94 2.89 0.75 8.03
CA TRP A 94 1.48 0.57 8.39
C TRP A 94 1.13 1.54 9.51
N MET A 95 0.25 2.48 9.27
CA MET A 95 -0.24 3.41 10.27
C MET A 95 -1.71 3.13 10.57
N THR A 96 -2.01 2.82 11.82
CA THR A 96 -3.37 2.83 12.35
C THR A 96 -3.67 4.24 12.86
N ALA A 97 -4.54 4.97 12.17
CA ALA A 97 -4.92 6.33 12.58
C ALA A 97 -5.87 6.33 13.79
N GLY A 98 -6.72 5.33 13.91
CA GLY A 98 -7.60 5.12 15.06
C GLY A 98 -8.41 6.35 15.47
N SER A 99 -8.27 6.82 16.71
CA SER A 99 -8.98 7.97 17.26
C SER A 99 -8.60 9.31 16.63
N GLY A 100 -7.52 9.35 15.88
CA GLY A 100 -7.08 10.49 15.08
C GLY A 100 -5.59 10.77 15.21
N ILE A 101 -4.99 11.14 14.10
CA ILE A 101 -3.60 11.57 14.00
C ILE A 101 -3.48 12.67 12.96
N LEU A 102 -2.58 13.61 13.21
CA LEU A 102 -2.10 14.57 12.23
C LEU A 102 -0.72 14.12 11.78
N HIS A 103 -0.47 14.05 10.50
CA HIS A 103 0.85 13.73 9.97
C HIS A 103 1.16 14.49 8.67
N GLN A 104 2.39 14.41 8.26
CA GLN A 104 2.85 14.85 6.95
C GLN A 104 3.73 13.77 6.31
N GLU A 105 3.73 13.72 4.99
CA GLU A 105 4.55 12.81 4.18
C GLU A 105 5.24 13.63 3.07
N MET A 106 6.56 13.60 3.06
CA MET A 106 7.38 14.41 2.15
C MET A 106 8.22 13.48 1.27
N PRO A 107 7.77 13.21 0.02
CA PRO A 107 8.49 12.33 -0.90
C PRO A 107 9.77 12.97 -1.40
N LYS A 108 10.80 12.13 -1.56
CA LYS A 108 12.09 12.46 -2.16
C LYS A 108 12.41 11.42 -3.23
N GLY A 109 12.73 11.88 -4.42
CA GLY A 109 13.20 10.98 -5.47
C GLY A 109 14.56 10.36 -5.16
N ASN A 110 14.85 9.23 -5.81
CA ASN A 110 16.19 8.68 -5.82
C ASN A 110 17.18 9.61 -6.55
N ILE A 111 18.41 9.19 -6.73
CA ILE A 111 19.48 9.96 -7.43
C ILE A 111 19.09 10.41 -8.85
N ASN A 112 18.12 9.71 -9.47
CA ASN A 112 17.60 10.03 -10.81
C ASN A 112 16.31 10.86 -10.77
N GLY A 113 15.87 11.31 -9.58
CA GLY A 113 14.60 12.03 -9.40
C GLY A 113 13.35 11.16 -9.50
N GLN A 114 13.49 9.82 -9.46
CA GLN A 114 12.38 8.91 -9.56
C GLN A 114 11.76 8.65 -8.18
N MET A 115 10.44 8.69 -8.12
CA MET A 115 9.63 8.29 -6.98
C MET A 115 8.63 7.22 -7.42
N HIS A 116 8.54 6.11 -6.71
CA HIS A 116 7.54 5.08 -6.97
C HIS A 116 7.12 4.40 -5.66
N GLY A 117 5.85 4.40 -5.39
CA GLY A 117 5.26 3.73 -4.26
C GLY A 117 3.75 3.71 -4.32
N PHE A 118 3.17 3.04 -3.36
CA PHE A 118 1.71 2.87 -3.24
C PHE A 118 1.23 3.34 -1.88
N GLN A 119 0.06 3.99 -1.90
CA GLN A 119 -0.72 4.30 -0.70
C GLN A 119 -2.01 3.50 -0.76
N LEU A 120 -2.21 2.58 0.15
CA LEU A 120 -3.43 1.82 0.32
C LEU A 120 -4.12 2.25 1.63
N TRP A 121 -5.41 2.53 1.58
CA TRP A 121 -6.19 2.80 2.79
C TRP A 121 -7.11 1.63 3.08
N ALA A 122 -7.14 1.21 4.36
CA ALA A 122 -8.05 0.19 4.87
C ALA A 122 -8.96 0.79 5.95
N ASN A 123 -10.24 0.40 5.91
CA ASN A 123 -11.22 0.85 6.89
C ASN A 123 -11.05 0.08 8.20
N LEU A 124 -11.11 0.76 9.33
CA LEU A 124 -11.23 0.11 10.63
C LEU A 124 -12.69 -0.30 10.89
N PRO A 125 -12.94 -1.47 11.46
CA PRO A 125 -14.27 -1.85 11.93
C PRO A 125 -14.74 -0.87 13.02
N SER A 126 -16.06 -0.76 13.21
CA SER A 126 -16.67 0.26 14.05
C SER A 126 -16.19 0.28 15.50
N ASP A 127 -15.92 -0.87 16.06
CA ASP A 127 -15.40 -1.07 17.43
C ASP A 127 -13.94 -0.66 17.60
N LEU A 128 -13.17 -0.60 16.50
CA LEU A 128 -11.76 -0.22 16.50
C LEU A 128 -11.51 1.20 15.98
N LYS A 129 -12.53 1.91 15.48
CA LYS A 129 -12.35 3.26 14.93
C LYS A 129 -11.75 4.27 15.91
N MET A 130 -11.91 4.05 17.20
CA MET A 130 -11.41 4.92 18.26
C MET A 130 -10.22 4.32 19.03
N THR A 131 -9.57 3.30 18.46
CA THR A 131 -8.32 2.76 19.04
C THR A 131 -7.20 3.79 19.04
N ASN A 132 -6.17 3.59 19.84
CA ASN A 132 -5.02 4.48 19.84
C ASN A 132 -4.27 4.42 18.51
N PRO A 133 -3.76 5.54 17.99
CA PRO A 133 -2.87 5.54 16.84
C PRO A 133 -1.63 4.68 17.09
N ASN A 134 -1.18 3.99 16.05
CA ASN A 134 -0.01 3.12 16.11
C ASN A 134 0.68 3.03 14.74
N TYR A 135 2.00 2.81 14.74
CA TYR A 135 2.81 2.58 13.56
C TYR A 135 3.54 1.24 13.62
N GLN A 136 3.72 0.64 12.47
CA GLN A 136 4.63 -0.48 12.25
C GLN A 136 5.45 -0.17 11.00
N ASP A 137 6.70 0.24 11.21
CA ASP A 137 7.67 0.46 10.14
C ASP A 137 8.46 -0.83 9.93
N VAL A 138 8.54 -1.30 8.70
CA VAL A 138 9.25 -2.51 8.31
C VAL A 138 10.23 -2.18 7.20
N LYS A 139 11.48 -2.54 7.42
CA LYS A 139 12.53 -2.34 6.42
C LYS A 139 12.43 -3.39 5.30
N GLY A 140 12.81 -2.97 4.09
CA GLY A 140 12.68 -3.82 2.90
C GLY A 140 13.40 -5.16 3.00
N ASP A 141 14.50 -5.24 3.74
CA ASP A 141 15.26 -6.47 3.99
C ASP A 141 14.59 -7.43 5.00
N GLU A 142 13.66 -6.92 5.82
CA GLU A 142 12.86 -7.73 6.73
C GLU A 142 11.66 -8.38 6.03
N ILE A 143 11.29 -7.89 4.82
CA ILE A 143 10.15 -8.41 4.08
C ILE A 143 10.48 -9.75 3.46
N LYS A 144 9.70 -10.76 3.81
CA LYS A 144 9.89 -12.10 3.29
C LYS A 144 9.63 -12.16 1.79
N THR A 145 10.66 -12.49 1.03
CA THR A 145 10.60 -12.74 -0.40
C THR A 145 10.73 -14.23 -0.66
N ILE A 146 9.85 -14.77 -1.50
CA ILE A 146 9.81 -16.18 -1.89
C ILE A 146 9.97 -16.25 -3.40
N LYS A 147 10.84 -17.16 -3.86
CA LYS A 147 10.90 -17.55 -5.25
C LYS A 147 10.28 -18.93 -5.38
N ASP A 148 9.22 -19.04 -6.17
CA ASP A 148 8.52 -20.30 -6.43
C ASP A 148 9.18 -21.10 -7.58
N ASP A 149 8.78 -22.36 -7.74
CA ASP A 149 9.34 -23.29 -8.75
C ASP A 149 9.10 -22.81 -10.18
N ASP A 150 8.07 -21.97 -10.41
CA ASP A 150 7.75 -21.33 -11.68
C ASP A 150 8.48 -19.99 -11.89
N GLU A 151 9.54 -19.74 -11.14
CA GLU A 151 10.34 -18.51 -11.14
C GLU A 151 9.57 -17.25 -10.68
N THR A 152 8.29 -17.37 -10.29
CA THR A 152 7.52 -16.25 -9.70
C THR A 152 8.18 -15.80 -8.40
N ILE A 153 8.33 -14.48 -8.25
CA ILE A 153 8.86 -13.86 -7.02
C ILE A 153 7.70 -13.20 -6.28
N ILE A 154 7.56 -13.51 -5.01
CA ILE A 154 6.48 -13.00 -4.15
C ILE A 154 7.07 -12.37 -2.90
N LYS A 155 6.81 -11.08 -2.71
CA LYS A 155 7.07 -10.37 -1.46
C LYS A 155 5.80 -10.35 -0.63
N ILE A 156 5.89 -10.75 0.64
CA ILE A 156 4.76 -10.79 1.56
C ILE A 156 4.71 -9.48 2.33
N ILE A 157 4.00 -8.50 1.78
CA ILE A 157 3.82 -7.19 2.40
C ILE A 157 3.02 -7.35 3.69
N ILE A 158 1.86 -8.04 3.63
CA ILE A 158 1.03 -8.37 4.78
C ILE A 158 0.39 -9.74 4.60
N GLY A 159 0.13 -10.41 5.74
CA GLY A 159 -0.52 -11.71 5.78
C GLY A 159 0.47 -12.87 5.70
N ASN A 160 0.09 -13.93 4.99
CA ASN A 160 0.94 -15.11 4.84
C ASN A 160 0.82 -15.71 3.43
N TYR A 161 1.88 -16.36 2.99
CA TYR A 161 1.91 -17.14 1.77
C TYR A 161 2.76 -18.40 1.97
N LYS A 162 2.22 -19.59 1.66
CA LYS A 162 2.90 -20.90 1.81
C LYS A 162 3.55 -21.10 3.19
N GLY A 163 2.91 -20.63 4.27
CA GLY A 163 3.39 -20.74 5.64
C GLY A 163 4.39 -19.66 6.08
N TYR A 164 4.88 -18.83 5.17
CA TYR A 164 5.69 -17.68 5.50
C TYR A 164 4.80 -16.49 5.84
N LYS A 165 5.20 -15.69 6.82
CA LYS A 165 4.42 -14.56 7.34
C LYS A 165 5.14 -13.25 7.16
N SER A 166 4.37 -12.19 6.96
CA SER A 166 4.84 -10.81 7.07
C SER A 166 5.29 -10.49 8.51
N PRO A 167 6.26 -9.60 8.70
CA PRO A 167 6.60 -9.05 10.01
C PRO A 167 5.50 -8.16 10.59
N ILE A 168 4.62 -7.57 9.77
CA ILE A 168 3.49 -6.73 10.23
C ILE A 168 2.43 -7.61 10.89
N LYS A 169 1.97 -7.19 12.07
CA LYS A 169 1.06 -7.95 12.93
C LYS A 169 -0.15 -7.11 13.35
N GLU A 170 -1.17 -7.80 13.87
CA GLU A 170 -2.32 -7.17 14.54
C GLU A 170 -3.08 -6.14 13.68
N VAL A 171 -3.17 -6.42 12.37
CA VAL A 171 -3.93 -5.58 11.45
C VAL A 171 -5.42 -5.95 11.52
N ALA A 172 -6.27 -4.94 11.74
CA ALA A 172 -7.70 -5.13 11.99
C ALA A 172 -8.43 -5.84 10.86
N SER A 173 -8.15 -5.46 9.62
CA SER A 173 -8.77 -6.04 8.42
C SER A 173 -8.20 -7.39 8.01
N LYS A 174 -7.09 -7.85 8.66
CA LYS A 174 -6.37 -9.09 8.35
C LYS A 174 -6.17 -9.34 6.85
N PRO A 175 -5.67 -8.37 6.09
CA PRO A 175 -5.56 -8.49 4.65
C PRO A 175 -4.42 -9.45 4.27
N GLN A 176 -4.46 -9.92 3.01
CA GLN A 176 -3.28 -10.45 2.34
C GLN A 176 -2.85 -9.44 1.27
N TYR A 177 -1.68 -8.83 1.45
CA TYR A 177 -1.09 -7.91 0.49
C TYR A 177 0.24 -8.50 0.00
N LEU A 178 0.31 -8.80 -1.29
CA LEU A 178 1.45 -9.41 -1.95
C LEU A 178 1.92 -8.52 -3.09
N ASP A 179 3.23 -8.35 -3.23
CA ASP A 179 3.86 -7.84 -4.44
C ASP A 179 4.41 -9.05 -5.22
N ILE A 180 3.96 -9.23 -6.47
CA ILE A 180 4.18 -10.45 -7.23
C ILE A 180 4.79 -10.13 -8.58
N TYR A 181 5.98 -10.63 -8.84
CA TYR A 181 6.56 -10.69 -10.18
C TYR A 181 6.27 -12.06 -10.81
N VAL A 182 5.54 -12.06 -11.93
CA VAL A 182 5.25 -13.25 -12.72
C VAL A 182 6.08 -13.20 -14.00
N PRO A 183 6.95 -14.18 -14.27
CA PRO A 183 7.77 -14.19 -15.49
C PRO A 183 6.92 -14.25 -16.77
N PRO A 184 7.45 -13.81 -17.91
CA PRO A 184 6.76 -13.94 -19.20
C PRO A 184 6.33 -15.39 -19.49
N ASN A 185 5.15 -15.56 -20.11
CA ASN A 185 4.56 -16.86 -20.47
C ASN A 185 4.29 -17.79 -19.28
N THR A 186 4.19 -17.25 -18.05
CA THR A 186 3.89 -17.99 -16.83
C THR A 186 2.48 -17.66 -16.35
N VAL A 187 1.80 -18.66 -15.80
CA VAL A 187 0.50 -18.51 -15.12
C VAL A 187 0.67 -18.79 -13.64
N LYS A 188 0.33 -17.81 -12.80
CA LYS A 188 0.39 -17.97 -11.36
C LYS A 188 -1.01 -18.08 -10.75
N ILE A 189 -1.21 -19.10 -9.92
CA ILE A 189 -2.44 -19.28 -9.14
C ILE A 189 -2.14 -18.93 -7.69
N ILE A 190 -2.85 -17.93 -7.16
CA ILE A 190 -2.76 -17.52 -5.75
C ILE A 190 -4.01 -18.04 -5.02
N PRO A 191 -3.86 -18.94 -4.04
CA PRO A 191 -4.98 -19.39 -3.22
C PRO A 191 -5.55 -18.26 -2.38
N MET A 192 -6.88 -18.14 -2.37
CA MET A 192 -7.59 -17.16 -1.55
C MET A 192 -8.94 -17.69 -1.10
N SER A 193 -9.51 -17.09 -0.05
CA SER A 193 -10.88 -17.38 0.38
C SER A 193 -11.88 -16.89 -0.66
N THR A 194 -12.95 -17.64 -0.86
CA THR A 194 -14.05 -17.23 -1.74
C THR A 194 -14.90 -16.10 -1.17
N TYR A 195 -14.75 -15.81 0.12
CA TYR A 195 -15.48 -14.76 0.84
C TYR A 195 -14.75 -13.42 0.86
N ASP A 196 -13.46 -13.38 0.48
CA ASP A 196 -12.66 -12.17 0.52
C ASP A 196 -12.85 -11.33 -0.75
N ASN A 197 -12.90 -10.02 -0.61
CA ASN A 197 -12.72 -9.12 -1.74
C ASN A 197 -11.26 -9.21 -2.22
N CYS A 198 -11.08 -9.24 -3.53
CA CYS A 198 -9.76 -9.37 -4.13
C CYS A 198 -9.65 -8.46 -5.34
N PHE A 199 -8.53 -7.79 -5.45
CA PHE A 199 -8.15 -7.04 -6.63
C PHE A 199 -6.67 -7.30 -6.94
N ALA A 200 -6.28 -7.08 -8.20
CA ALA A 200 -4.90 -7.05 -8.64
C ALA A 200 -4.65 -5.73 -9.37
N TYR A 201 -3.60 -5.04 -9.00
CA TYR A 201 -3.13 -3.83 -9.67
C TYR A 201 -1.85 -4.16 -10.43
N VAL A 202 -1.92 -4.12 -11.76
CA VAL A 202 -0.76 -4.34 -12.63
C VAL A 202 -0.08 -3.00 -12.84
N PHE A 203 1.11 -2.84 -12.27
CA PHE A 203 1.85 -1.60 -12.32
C PHE A 203 3.08 -1.65 -13.22
N GLU A 204 3.46 -2.85 -13.70
CA GLU A 204 4.56 -3.06 -14.62
C GLU A 204 4.29 -4.29 -15.49
N GLY A 205 4.62 -4.23 -16.80
CA GLY A 205 4.44 -5.31 -17.79
C GLY A 205 3.50 -5.00 -18.92
#